data_8a8943dac2a6f355e8fba8edf4f48426
#
_entry.id   8a8943dac2a6f355e8fba8edf4f48426
#
_cell.length_a   1.000
_cell.length_b   1.000
_cell.length_c   1.000
_cell.angle_alpha   90.00
_cell.angle_beta   90.00
_cell.angle_gamma   90.00
#
_symmetry.space_group_name_H-M   'P 1'
#
loop_
_entity.id
_entity.type
_entity.pdbx_description
1 polymer ?
#
loop_
_entity_poly.entity_id
_entity_poly.type
_entity_poly.pdbx_seq_one_letter_code
_entity_poly.pdbx_strand_id
1 'polypeptide(L)'
;IGDYLVQNPRTRFINFTGSKDVGLHINQVAASGQPGQIWIKRVVAEMGGKNCIIVDDAADLESAATGIVASAYGFQGQKCSACSRAIVVDAAYDEMLERVRALTERLSLGPAVDNPDVASVIDEKAYHSVMQYIEIGSREGRLVAGGRGDASFGYSIEPTIIADVDSRARIA
;
A
#
# COMPACT_ATOMS: atom_id res chain seq x y z
N ILE A 1 -12.93 -1.89 -22.51
CA ILE A 1 -11.92 -1.28 -23.41
C ILE A 1 -10.56 -1.95 -23.21
N GLY A 2 -10.08 -2.15 -21.97
CA GLY A 2 -8.76 -2.71 -21.67
C GLY A 2 -8.48 -4.04 -22.36
N ASP A 3 -9.35 -5.04 -22.19
CA ASP A 3 -9.19 -6.35 -22.80
C ASP A 3 -9.15 -6.30 -24.33
N TYR A 4 -9.98 -5.44 -24.94
CA TYR A 4 -9.96 -5.23 -26.38
C TYR A 4 -8.59 -4.74 -26.88
N LEU A 5 -7.97 -3.82 -26.14
CA LEU A 5 -6.63 -3.32 -26.47
C LEU A 5 -5.57 -4.39 -26.30
N VAL A 6 -5.64 -5.17 -25.22
CA VAL A 6 -4.69 -6.25 -24.95
C VAL A 6 -4.80 -7.36 -26.01
N GLN A 7 -6.01 -7.74 -26.41
CA GLN A 7 -6.26 -8.77 -27.41
C GLN A 7 -5.96 -8.31 -28.86
N ASN A 8 -6.03 -7.02 -29.13
CA ASN A 8 -5.91 -6.51 -30.50
C ASN A 8 -4.61 -6.99 -31.17
N PRO A 9 -4.65 -7.63 -32.36
CA PRO A 9 -3.48 -8.17 -33.03
C PRO A 9 -2.44 -7.09 -33.44
N ARG A 10 -2.84 -5.81 -33.50
CA ARG A 10 -1.93 -4.70 -33.77
C ARG A 10 -1.18 -4.19 -32.57
N THR A 11 -1.62 -4.53 -31.35
CA THR A 11 -0.91 -4.19 -30.11
C THR A 11 0.36 -5.01 -30.00
N ARG A 12 1.53 -4.36 -29.91
CA ARG A 12 2.85 -4.99 -29.86
C ARG A 12 3.48 -4.93 -28.48
N PHE A 13 3.24 -3.85 -27.75
CA PHE A 13 3.81 -3.56 -26.45
C PHE A 13 2.72 -3.04 -25.50
N ILE A 14 2.72 -3.57 -24.29
CA ILE A 14 1.79 -3.18 -23.23
C ILE A 14 2.64 -2.76 -22.03
N ASN A 15 2.48 -1.52 -21.60
CA ASN A 15 3.00 -1.01 -20.35
C ASN A 15 1.83 -0.75 -19.41
N PHE A 16 1.80 -1.48 -18.28
CA PHE A 16 0.68 -1.48 -17.34
C PHE A 16 1.19 -1.15 -15.94
N THR A 17 0.44 -0.31 -15.22
CA THR A 17 0.60 -0.11 -13.78
C THR A 17 -0.75 -0.32 -13.12
N GLY A 18 -0.83 -1.18 -12.12
CA GLY A 18 -2.08 -1.46 -11.42
C GLY A 18 -2.02 -2.69 -10.50
N SER A 19 -3.18 -3.35 -10.29
CA SER A 19 -3.26 -4.50 -9.40
C SER A 19 -2.57 -5.74 -9.99
N LYS A 20 -2.07 -6.60 -9.09
CA LYS A 20 -1.45 -7.89 -9.45
C LYS A 20 -2.38 -8.74 -10.31
N ASP A 21 -3.66 -8.84 -9.95
CA ASP A 21 -4.61 -9.71 -10.65
C ASP A 21 -4.81 -9.24 -12.10
N VAL A 22 -4.92 -7.92 -12.31
CA VAL A 22 -5.02 -7.36 -13.66
C VAL A 22 -3.71 -7.51 -14.43
N GLY A 23 -2.56 -7.32 -13.81
CA GLY A 23 -1.26 -7.53 -14.45
C GLY A 23 -1.05 -8.97 -14.91
N LEU A 24 -1.42 -9.94 -14.08
CA LEU A 24 -1.37 -11.38 -14.44
C LEU A 24 -2.34 -11.70 -15.57
N HIS A 25 -3.57 -11.16 -15.53
CA HIS A 25 -4.55 -11.32 -16.60
C HIS A 25 -4.03 -10.77 -17.94
N ILE A 26 -3.50 -9.55 -17.94
CA ILE A 26 -2.89 -8.94 -19.13
C ILE A 26 -1.78 -9.82 -19.70
N ASN A 27 -0.89 -10.31 -18.84
CA ASN A 27 0.22 -11.16 -19.28
C ASN A 27 -0.28 -12.47 -19.92
N GLN A 28 -1.28 -13.11 -19.30
CA GLN A 28 -1.90 -14.33 -19.83
C GLN A 28 -2.57 -14.10 -21.19
N VAL A 29 -3.35 -13.04 -21.32
CA VAL A 29 -4.05 -12.69 -22.56
C VAL A 29 -3.07 -12.29 -23.66
N ALA A 30 -2.04 -11.52 -23.33
CA ALA A 30 -1.00 -11.12 -24.29
C ALA A 30 -0.17 -12.30 -24.81
N ALA A 31 0.04 -13.34 -23.99
CA ALA A 31 0.74 -14.56 -24.39
C ALA A 31 -0.09 -15.46 -25.32
N SER A 32 -1.42 -15.27 -25.33
CA SER A 32 -2.31 -16.01 -26.25
C SER A 32 -2.29 -15.37 -27.63
N GLY A 33 -1.86 -16.13 -28.64
CA GLY A 33 -1.86 -15.64 -30.02
C GLY A 33 -3.27 -15.29 -30.51
N GLN A 34 -3.41 -14.17 -31.16
CA GLN A 34 -4.68 -13.70 -31.74
C GLN A 34 -4.68 -13.88 -33.26
N PRO A 35 -5.84 -14.15 -33.89
CA PRO A 35 -5.92 -14.22 -35.36
C PRO A 35 -5.38 -12.94 -36.01
N GLY A 36 -4.44 -13.10 -36.97
CA GLY A 36 -3.76 -11.99 -37.62
C GLY A 36 -2.60 -11.35 -36.87
N GLN A 37 -2.24 -11.86 -35.69
CA GLN A 37 -1.06 -11.42 -34.97
C GLN A 37 0.20 -12.07 -35.56
N ILE A 38 1.19 -11.24 -35.90
CA ILE A 38 2.44 -11.67 -36.55
C ILE A 38 3.68 -11.48 -35.65
N TRP A 39 3.50 -11.04 -34.39
CA TRP A 39 4.55 -10.84 -33.41
C TRP A 39 4.15 -11.31 -32.02
N ILE A 40 5.13 -11.56 -31.18
CA ILE A 40 4.91 -11.78 -29.73
C ILE A 40 4.75 -10.43 -29.05
N LYS A 41 3.65 -10.25 -28.31
CA LYS A 41 3.43 -9.05 -27.50
C LYS A 41 4.39 -9.02 -26.32
N ARG A 42 4.94 -7.85 -26.05
CA ARG A 42 5.75 -7.61 -24.86
C ARG A 42 4.91 -6.94 -23.79
N VAL A 43 5.03 -7.41 -22.55
CA VAL A 43 4.32 -6.86 -21.41
C VAL A 43 5.34 -6.42 -20.37
N VAL A 44 5.22 -5.18 -19.90
CA VAL A 44 5.83 -4.67 -18.69
C VAL A 44 4.71 -4.37 -17.72
N ALA A 45 4.72 -4.98 -16.54
CA ALA A 45 3.67 -4.84 -15.54
C ALA A 45 4.29 -4.41 -14.20
N GLU A 46 3.99 -3.19 -13.79
CA GLU A 46 4.30 -2.64 -12.48
C GLU A 46 3.09 -2.78 -11.57
N MET A 47 3.28 -3.37 -10.38
CA MET A 47 2.18 -3.73 -9.48
C MET A 47 2.45 -3.25 -8.06
N GLY A 48 1.61 -3.61 -7.10
CA GLY A 48 1.78 -3.28 -5.70
C GLY A 48 3.00 -3.96 -5.06
N GLY A 49 3.41 -3.43 -3.92
CA GLY A 49 4.56 -3.93 -3.16
C GLY A 49 4.31 -3.92 -1.65
N LYS A 50 5.26 -4.51 -0.91
CA LYS A 50 5.35 -4.52 0.55
C LYS A 50 6.71 -3.93 0.96
N ASN A 51 6.94 -2.67 0.62
CA ASN A 51 8.22 -2.02 0.84
C ASN A 51 8.49 -1.76 2.32
N CYS A 52 9.74 -1.78 2.70
CA CYS A 52 10.15 -1.54 4.08
C CYS A 52 11.11 -0.36 4.20
N ILE A 53 11.09 0.25 5.38
CA ILE A 53 12.15 1.13 5.87
C ILE A 53 12.86 0.36 6.99
N ILE A 54 14.19 0.28 6.91
CA ILE A 54 15.03 -0.36 7.91
C ILE A 54 15.65 0.74 8.75
N VAL A 55 15.52 0.62 10.08
CA VAL A 55 16.07 1.56 11.05
C VAL A 55 17.11 0.85 11.90
N ASP A 56 18.34 1.32 11.82
CA ASP A 56 19.49 0.85 12.59
C ASP A 56 19.68 1.68 13.88
N ASP A 57 20.47 1.19 14.83
CA ASP A 57 20.74 1.86 16.10
C ASP A 57 21.52 3.19 15.95
N ALA A 58 22.28 3.34 14.86
CA ALA A 58 22.98 4.56 14.52
C ALA A 58 22.11 5.59 13.73
N ALA A 59 20.83 5.29 13.48
CA ALA A 59 19.98 6.17 12.70
C ALA A 59 19.57 7.43 13.49
N ASP A 60 19.35 8.54 12.76
CA ASP A 60 18.59 9.68 13.28
C ASP A 60 17.12 9.30 13.40
N LEU A 61 16.69 8.98 14.61
CA LEU A 61 15.34 8.45 14.88
C LEU A 61 14.23 9.47 14.57
N GLU A 62 14.50 10.77 14.67
CA GLU A 62 13.51 11.82 14.33
C GLU A 62 13.26 11.84 12.82
N SER A 63 14.33 11.87 12.04
CA SER A 63 14.26 11.82 10.58
C SER A 63 13.66 10.49 10.10
N ALA A 64 14.01 9.37 10.72
CA ALA A 64 13.49 8.06 10.38
C ALA A 64 11.98 7.96 10.65
N ALA A 65 11.51 8.42 11.82
CA ALA A 65 10.09 8.41 12.17
C ALA A 65 9.26 9.29 11.20
N THR A 66 9.76 10.49 10.90
CA THR A 66 9.15 11.38 9.92
C THR A 66 9.06 10.73 8.54
N GLY A 67 10.13 10.07 8.09
CA GLY A 67 10.19 9.35 6.82
C GLY A 67 9.20 8.17 6.77
N ILE A 68 9.09 7.39 7.85
CA ILE A 68 8.14 6.28 7.97
C ILE A 68 6.71 6.80 7.82
N VAL A 69 6.32 7.81 8.61
CA VAL A 69 4.95 8.35 8.61
C VAL A 69 4.59 8.96 7.25
N ALA A 70 5.47 9.80 6.69
CA ALA A 70 5.26 10.41 5.38
C ALA A 70 5.16 9.36 4.26
N SER A 71 5.98 8.31 4.30
CA SER A 71 5.95 7.24 3.31
C SER A 71 4.75 6.32 3.47
N ALA A 72 4.35 5.99 4.71
CA ALA A 72 3.25 5.06 4.98
C ALA A 72 1.88 5.68 4.68
N TYR A 73 1.66 6.93 5.08
CA TYR A 73 0.32 7.54 5.05
C TYR A 73 0.14 8.60 3.96
N GLY A 74 1.21 9.14 3.40
CA GLY A 74 1.13 10.07 2.27
C GLY A 74 0.35 9.44 1.11
N PHE A 75 -0.61 10.18 0.55
CA PHE A 75 -1.56 9.69 -0.45
C PHE A 75 -2.36 8.47 0.02
N GLN A 76 -2.72 8.42 1.31
CA GLN A 76 -3.45 7.33 1.98
C GLN A 76 -2.74 5.96 1.85
N GLY A 77 -1.41 5.95 1.71
CA GLY A 77 -0.64 4.73 1.49
C GLY A 77 -0.86 4.06 0.13
N GLN A 78 -1.63 4.68 -0.77
CA GLN A 78 -1.99 4.12 -2.08
C GLN A 78 -0.90 4.34 -3.12
N LYS A 79 0.32 3.91 -2.82
CA LYS A 79 1.51 3.98 -3.68
C LYS A 79 2.17 2.60 -3.74
N CYS A 80 2.67 2.20 -4.91
CA CYS A 80 3.45 0.97 -5.05
C CYS A 80 4.71 0.96 -4.16
N SER A 81 5.24 2.14 -3.83
CA SER A 81 6.45 2.36 -3.02
C SER A 81 6.17 2.81 -1.57
N ALA A 82 4.91 2.83 -1.11
CA ALA A 82 4.59 3.19 0.26
C ALA A 82 5.29 2.27 1.27
N CYS A 83 5.75 2.84 2.39
CA CYS A 83 6.26 2.06 3.50
C CYS A 83 5.11 1.28 4.15
N SER A 84 5.08 -0.02 3.96
CA SER A 84 4.11 -0.90 4.61
C SER A 84 4.71 -1.65 5.81
N ARG A 85 6.04 -1.61 5.96
CA ARG A 85 6.76 -2.25 7.05
C ARG A 85 7.91 -1.38 7.52
N ALA A 86 7.98 -1.11 8.83
CA ALA A 86 9.18 -0.58 9.46
C ALA A 86 9.89 -1.75 10.17
N ILE A 87 11.15 -2.00 9.80
CA ILE A 87 12.00 -3.02 10.40
C ILE A 87 13.02 -2.28 11.26
N VAL A 88 12.90 -2.42 12.56
CA VAL A 88 13.67 -1.64 13.53
C VAL A 88 14.50 -2.60 14.38
N VAL A 89 15.79 -2.29 14.57
CA VAL A 89 16.64 -3.08 15.49
C VAL A 89 16.16 -2.92 16.93
N ASP A 90 16.36 -3.95 17.76
CA ASP A 90 15.84 -4.01 19.12
C ASP A 90 16.23 -2.78 19.95
N ALA A 91 17.48 -2.30 19.82
CA ALA A 91 18.00 -1.16 20.57
C ALA A 91 17.25 0.17 20.29
N ALA A 92 16.62 0.32 19.13
CA ALA A 92 15.89 1.51 18.73
C ALA A 92 14.36 1.31 18.73
N TYR A 93 13.87 0.09 18.99
CA TYR A 93 12.50 -0.29 18.72
C TYR A 93 11.48 0.52 19.52
N ASP A 94 11.59 0.53 20.83
CA ASP A 94 10.60 1.19 21.72
C ASP A 94 10.52 2.70 21.44
N GLU A 95 11.68 3.36 21.31
CA GLU A 95 11.74 4.78 21.02
C GLU A 95 11.19 5.10 19.62
N MET A 96 11.54 4.30 18.61
CA MET A 96 11.02 4.49 17.26
C MET A 96 9.51 4.29 17.21
N LEU A 97 8.98 3.25 17.86
CA LEU A 97 7.55 2.98 17.90
C LEU A 97 6.79 4.15 18.54
N GLU A 98 7.29 4.71 19.64
CA GLU A 98 6.65 5.86 20.30
C GLU A 98 6.69 7.12 19.42
N ARG A 99 7.81 7.41 18.73
CA ARG A 99 7.92 8.54 17.81
C ARG A 99 6.96 8.40 16.63
N VAL A 100 6.90 7.23 15.99
CA VAL A 100 5.99 6.97 14.88
C VAL A 100 4.54 7.06 15.33
N ARG A 101 4.20 6.51 16.53
CA ARG A 101 2.86 6.65 17.11
C ARG A 101 2.47 8.11 17.31
N ALA A 102 3.33 8.89 17.98
CA ALA A 102 3.05 10.29 18.27
C ALA A 102 2.89 11.15 17.01
N LEU A 103 3.67 10.89 15.96
CA LEU A 103 3.51 11.57 14.67
C LEU A 103 2.23 11.12 13.94
N THR A 104 1.90 9.84 13.99
CA THR A 104 0.70 9.29 13.34
C THR A 104 -0.58 9.85 13.97
N GLU A 105 -0.63 9.96 15.30
CA GLU A 105 -1.79 10.51 16.03
C GLU A 105 -2.03 12.01 15.78
N ARG A 106 -1.04 12.72 15.25
CA ARG A 106 -1.18 14.15 14.88
C ARG A 106 -1.72 14.35 13.47
N LEU A 107 -1.77 13.31 12.66
CA LEU A 107 -2.26 13.42 11.29
C LEU A 107 -3.76 13.78 11.30
N SER A 108 -4.11 14.83 10.59
CA SER A 108 -5.49 15.20 10.36
C SER A 108 -6.15 14.26 9.35
N LEU A 109 -7.38 13.83 9.67
CA LEU A 109 -8.20 13.00 8.78
C LEU A 109 -9.46 13.78 8.41
N GLY A 110 -9.79 13.86 7.12
CA GLY A 110 -10.97 14.62 6.68
C GLY A 110 -11.22 14.58 5.18
N PRO A 111 -12.26 15.32 4.72
CA PRO A 111 -12.55 15.47 3.31
C PRO A 111 -11.39 16.12 2.55
N ALA A 112 -11.10 15.63 1.34
CA ALA A 112 -9.99 16.15 0.52
C ALA A 112 -10.10 17.66 0.21
N VAL A 113 -11.31 18.23 0.20
CA VAL A 113 -11.53 19.66 -0.01
C VAL A 113 -10.92 20.53 1.08
N ASP A 114 -10.77 19.99 2.30
CA ASP A 114 -10.18 20.68 3.46
C ASP A 114 -8.65 20.49 3.53
N ASN A 115 -8.08 19.78 2.56
CA ASN A 115 -6.65 19.49 2.46
C ASN A 115 -6.05 18.88 3.75
N PRO A 116 -6.64 17.80 4.31
CA PRO A 116 -6.07 17.11 5.47
C PRO A 116 -4.80 16.32 5.09
N ASP A 117 -4.06 15.86 6.10
CA ASP A 117 -2.90 14.97 5.89
C ASP A 117 -3.32 13.64 5.27
N VAL A 118 -4.49 13.13 5.65
CA VAL A 118 -5.07 11.87 5.17
C VAL A 118 -6.53 12.09 4.78
N ALA A 119 -6.89 11.70 3.57
CA ALA A 119 -8.25 11.75 3.04
C ALA A 119 -8.83 10.33 2.85
N SER A 120 -9.92 10.22 2.08
CA SER A 120 -10.54 8.93 1.76
C SER A 120 -9.67 8.09 0.82
N VAL A 121 -9.74 6.77 0.95
CA VAL A 121 -9.21 5.84 -0.07
C VAL A 121 -10.09 5.85 -1.32
N ILE A 122 -9.57 5.29 -2.42
CA ILE A 122 -10.12 5.50 -3.77
C ILE A 122 -11.56 5.01 -3.95
N ASP A 123 -11.93 3.88 -3.34
CA ASP A 123 -13.25 3.27 -3.53
C ASP A 123 -13.62 2.32 -2.36
N GLU A 124 -14.84 1.82 -2.41
CA GLU A 124 -15.39 0.87 -1.43
C GLU A 124 -14.58 -0.43 -1.35
N LYS A 125 -14.09 -0.93 -2.48
CA LYS A 125 -13.29 -2.16 -2.54
C LYS A 125 -11.96 -1.97 -1.80
N ALA A 126 -11.31 -0.83 -1.99
CA ALA A 126 -10.09 -0.47 -1.27
C ALA A 126 -10.35 -0.34 0.23
N TYR A 127 -11.43 0.34 0.62
CA TYR A 127 -11.86 0.47 2.01
C TYR A 127 -12.03 -0.90 2.69
N HIS A 128 -12.83 -1.78 2.12
CA HIS A 128 -13.05 -3.11 2.69
C HIS A 128 -11.78 -3.95 2.74
N SER A 129 -10.93 -3.86 1.72
CA SER A 129 -9.66 -4.57 1.70
C SER A 129 -8.74 -4.10 2.82
N VAL A 130 -8.60 -2.79 3.02
CA VAL A 130 -7.75 -2.23 4.10
C VAL A 130 -8.31 -2.59 5.47
N MET A 131 -9.63 -2.44 5.69
CA MET A 131 -10.26 -2.80 6.97
C MET A 131 -10.09 -4.30 7.29
N GLN A 132 -10.20 -5.18 6.29
CA GLN A 132 -9.94 -6.61 6.46
C GLN A 132 -8.49 -6.87 6.90
N TYR A 133 -7.51 -6.18 6.31
CA TYR A 133 -6.11 -6.35 6.70
C TYR A 133 -5.80 -5.75 8.07
N ILE A 134 -6.48 -4.68 8.47
CA ILE A 134 -6.40 -4.15 9.85
C ILE A 134 -6.92 -5.20 10.85
N GLU A 135 -8.04 -5.85 10.54
CA GLU A 135 -8.59 -6.92 11.38
C GLU A 135 -7.63 -8.13 11.48
N ILE A 136 -7.06 -8.56 10.35
CA ILE A 136 -6.06 -9.64 10.33
C ILE A 136 -4.85 -9.24 11.19
N GLY A 137 -4.29 -8.07 10.95
CA GLY A 137 -3.12 -7.59 11.66
C GLY A 137 -3.33 -7.41 13.17
N SER A 138 -4.52 -6.97 13.59
CA SER A 138 -4.87 -6.87 15.00
C SER A 138 -4.93 -8.21 15.73
N ARG A 139 -5.01 -9.32 14.98
CA ARG A 139 -4.90 -10.69 15.53
C ARG A 139 -3.47 -11.24 15.49
N GLU A 140 -2.63 -10.69 14.64
CA GLU A 140 -1.26 -11.13 14.39
C GLU A 140 -0.21 -10.27 15.09
N GLY A 141 -0.60 -9.08 15.60
CA GLY A 141 0.25 -8.16 16.29
C GLY A 141 -0.55 -7.28 17.25
N ARG A 142 0.11 -6.28 17.81
CA ARG A 142 -0.49 -5.33 18.75
C ARG A 142 -0.93 -4.06 18.03
N LEU A 143 -2.24 -3.76 18.01
CA LEU A 143 -2.75 -2.48 17.53
C LEU A 143 -2.28 -1.34 18.44
N VAL A 144 -1.54 -0.39 17.88
CA VAL A 144 -0.92 0.72 18.61
C VAL A 144 -1.65 2.03 18.36
N ALA A 145 -2.10 2.26 17.12
CA ALA A 145 -2.86 3.45 16.73
C ALA A 145 -3.85 3.12 15.62
N GLY A 146 -4.89 3.93 15.49
CA GLY A 146 -5.91 3.82 14.43
C GLY A 146 -6.81 2.59 14.59
N GLY A 147 -7.06 1.90 13.50
CA GLY A 147 -7.86 0.66 13.47
C GLY A 147 -9.32 0.86 13.09
N ARG A 148 -9.78 2.09 12.92
CA ARG A 148 -11.17 2.40 12.61
C ARG A 148 -11.32 2.98 11.21
N GLY A 149 -12.49 2.79 10.63
CA GLY A 149 -12.87 3.38 9.37
C GLY A 149 -14.29 3.91 9.41
N ASP A 150 -14.58 4.90 8.57
CA ASP A 150 -15.91 5.49 8.40
C ASP A 150 -16.23 5.59 6.91
N ALA A 151 -17.31 4.93 6.49
CA ALA A 151 -17.83 4.95 5.13
C ALA A 151 -19.10 5.81 4.99
N SER A 152 -19.50 6.54 6.00
CA SER A 152 -20.73 7.35 5.99
C SER A 152 -20.61 8.58 5.10
N PHE A 153 -19.41 9.14 4.98
CA PHE A 153 -19.11 10.28 4.12
C PHE A 153 -17.73 10.13 3.46
N GLY A 154 -17.67 9.27 2.42
CA GLY A 154 -16.41 8.84 1.82
C GLY A 154 -15.84 7.61 2.53
N TYR A 155 -14.74 7.10 2.02
CA TYR A 155 -14.09 5.87 2.51
C TYR A 155 -12.86 6.24 3.35
N SER A 156 -13.10 6.78 4.54
CA SER A 156 -12.05 7.24 5.45
C SER A 156 -11.55 6.11 6.35
N ILE A 157 -10.23 6.00 6.52
CA ILE A 157 -9.60 5.02 7.41
C ILE A 157 -8.53 5.73 8.23
N GLU A 158 -8.55 5.53 9.54
CA GLU A 158 -7.53 6.07 10.43
C GLU A 158 -6.15 5.49 10.09
N PRO A 159 -5.08 6.32 10.06
CA PRO A 159 -3.72 5.84 10.01
C PRO A 159 -3.47 4.79 11.09
N THR A 160 -3.10 3.59 10.68
CA THR A 160 -3.08 2.42 11.56
C THR A 160 -1.67 1.88 11.73
N ILE A 161 -1.28 1.62 12.99
CA ILE A 161 -0.01 1.00 13.36
C ILE A 161 -0.29 -0.33 14.05
N ILE A 162 0.33 -1.39 13.56
CA ILE A 162 0.35 -2.70 14.19
C ILE A 162 1.80 -3.06 14.47
N ALA A 163 2.11 -3.27 15.74
CA ALA A 163 3.45 -3.58 16.24
C ALA A 163 3.60 -5.06 16.62
N ASP A 164 4.81 -5.49 16.92
CA ASP A 164 5.14 -6.83 17.42
C ASP A 164 4.69 -7.95 16.46
N VAL A 165 4.80 -7.69 15.15
CA VAL A 165 4.36 -8.61 14.10
C VAL A 165 5.44 -9.64 13.81
N ASP A 166 5.09 -10.93 13.83
CA ASP A 166 5.98 -11.99 13.38
C ASP A 166 6.32 -11.85 11.89
N SER A 167 7.56 -12.09 11.52
CA SER A 167 8.03 -11.95 10.13
C SER A 167 7.32 -12.87 9.12
N ARG A 168 6.63 -13.90 9.60
CA ARG A 168 5.84 -14.85 8.80
C ARG A 168 4.34 -14.61 8.88
N ALA A 169 3.91 -13.58 9.60
CA ALA A 169 2.51 -13.20 9.67
C ALA A 169 1.98 -12.81 8.28
N ARG A 170 0.70 -12.99 8.06
CA ARG A 170 0.05 -12.65 6.79
C ARG A 170 0.14 -11.16 6.45
N ILE A 171 0.16 -10.32 7.50
CA ILE A 171 0.24 -8.87 7.34
C ILE A 171 1.68 -8.40 7.06
N ALA A 172 2.72 -9.18 7.37
CA ALA A 172 4.13 -8.85 7.20
C ALA A 172 4.60 -8.71 5.75
#